data_b7c3d10385c515e204be119295180ade
#
_entry.id   b7c3d10385c515e204be119295180ade
#
_cell.length_a   1.000
_cell.length_b   1.000
_cell.length_c   1.000
_cell.angle_alpha   90.00
_cell.angle_beta   90.00
_cell.angle_gamma   90.00
#
_symmetry.space_group_name_H-M   'P 1'
#
loop_
_entity.id
_entity.type
_entity.pdbx_description
1 polymer ?
#
loop_
_entity_poly.entity_id
_entity_poly.type
_entity_poly.pdbx_seq_one_letter_code
_entity_poly.pdbx_strand_id
1 'polypeptide(L)'
;RPCPSQTHSLYRRALARPTETPTMLKIENLHARIGDKEILKGLSLDVKPGQVHAIMGPNGAGKSTLGNVLAGRDGYEVTEGSVQFDGVDLLEQDPEARAAAGLFLAFQYPVEIPGVNNTYFLRAALNAQRKARGEEELDSMQFLKLVRQKLAVLHLKDELLHRGVNEGFSGGEKKRNEIFQLAVLEPKLAILDETDSGLDIDALKSVADGVNALRGADRSFLVITHYQRLLDYIKPDVVHVLADGRIVKSGGPELALELEAHGYDFLKDRVVPEAAV
;
A
#
# COMPACT_ATOMS: atom_id res chain seq x y z
N ARG A 1 -62.25 42.39 5.58
CA ARG A 1 -61.25 41.53 6.27
C ARG A 1 -60.77 40.53 5.22
N PRO A 2 -59.52 40.51 4.87
CA PRO A 2 -58.91 39.45 3.99
C PRO A 2 -58.48 38.25 4.79
N CYS A 3 -58.70 37.08 4.22
CA CYS A 3 -58.30 35.77 4.69
C CYS A 3 -56.79 35.54 4.45
N PRO A 4 -56.03 34.87 5.33
CA PRO A 4 -54.60 34.67 5.14
C PRO A 4 -54.34 33.53 4.16
N SER A 5 -53.44 33.81 3.21
CA SER A 5 -52.90 32.88 2.24
C SER A 5 -52.07 31.78 2.91
N GLN A 6 -52.42 30.54 2.59
CA GLN A 6 -51.63 29.34 2.95
C GLN A 6 -50.37 29.30 2.09
N THR A 7 -49.18 29.51 2.72
CA THR A 7 -47.89 29.22 2.12
C THR A 7 -47.62 27.75 2.25
N HIS A 8 -47.70 27.00 1.18
CA HIS A 8 -47.19 25.62 1.07
C HIS A 8 -45.67 25.63 1.12
N SER A 9 -45.15 25.29 2.29
CA SER A 9 -43.75 24.96 2.48
C SER A 9 -43.46 23.61 1.82
N LEU A 10 -42.91 23.67 0.61
CA LEU A 10 -42.32 22.52 -0.06
C LEU A 10 -40.98 22.16 0.62
N TYR A 11 -41.04 21.35 1.67
CA TYR A 11 -39.85 20.62 2.14
C TYR A 11 -39.40 19.66 1.04
N ARG A 12 -38.49 20.11 0.20
CA ARG A 12 -37.64 19.21 -0.59
C ARG A 12 -36.84 18.34 0.38
N ARG A 13 -37.35 17.15 0.60
CA ARG A 13 -36.58 16.06 1.18
C ARG A 13 -35.37 15.81 0.27
N ALA A 14 -34.23 16.38 0.60
CA ALA A 14 -32.97 16.02 -0.01
C ALA A 14 -32.84 14.52 0.18
N LEU A 15 -32.96 13.77 -0.89
CA LEU A 15 -32.58 12.34 -0.92
C LEU A 15 -31.12 12.29 -0.52
N ALA A 16 -30.87 11.85 0.71
CA ALA A 16 -29.54 11.51 1.16
C ALA A 16 -29.01 10.49 0.15
N ARG A 17 -27.96 10.85 -0.58
CA ARG A 17 -27.18 9.89 -1.34
C ARG A 17 -26.78 8.80 -0.36
N PRO A 18 -26.86 7.51 -0.73
CA PRO A 18 -26.33 6.47 0.13
C PRO A 18 -24.90 6.89 0.50
N THR A 19 -24.59 6.92 1.79
CA THR A 19 -23.24 7.20 2.27
C THR A 19 -22.36 6.08 1.74
N GLU A 20 -21.65 6.35 0.65
CA GLU A 20 -20.65 5.43 0.14
C GLU A 20 -19.69 5.16 1.28
N THR A 21 -19.45 3.89 1.56
CA THR A 21 -18.49 3.48 2.57
C THR A 21 -17.14 4.12 2.17
N PRO A 22 -16.47 4.83 3.07
CA PRO A 22 -15.21 5.47 2.73
C PRO A 22 -14.25 4.43 2.16
N THR A 23 -13.63 4.75 1.03
CA THR A 23 -12.67 3.90 0.34
C THR A 23 -11.29 4.52 0.47
N MET A 24 -10.29 3.72 0.87
CA MET A 24 -8.90 4.17 0.98
C MET A 24 -8.21 4.18 -0.39
N LEU A 25 -8.37 3.08 -1.14
CA LEU A 25 -7.85 2.95 -2.50
C LEU A 25 -8.91 2.33 -3.40
N LYS A 26 -9.27 3.00 -4.49
CA LYS A 26 -10.17 2.49 -5.51
C LYS A 26 -9.49 2.50 -6.86
N ILE A 27 -9.39 1.34 -7.47
CA ILE A 27 -8.83 1.13 -8.80
C ILE A 27 -9.95 0.59 -9.69
N GLU A 28 -10.18 1.22 -10.84
CA GLU A 28 -11.19 0.79 -11.81
C GLU A 28 -10.56 0.63 -13.19
N ASN A 29 -10.63 -0.58 -13.72
CA ASN A 29 -10.18 -0.95 -15.07
C ASN A 29 -8.77 -0.43 -15.41
N LEU A 30 -7.81 -0.60 -14.51
CA LEU A 30 -6.45 -0.09 -14.67
C LEU A 30 -5.68 -0.88 -15.70
N HIS A 31 -5.24 -0.20 -16.76
CA HIS A 31 -4.30 -0.70 -17.76
C HIS A 31 -2.97 0.03 -17.63
N ALA A 32 -1.88 -0.72 -17.64
CA ALA A 32 -0.54 -0.13 -17.57
C ALA A 32 0.49 -0.94 -18.35
N ARG A 33 1.45 -0.22 -18.95
CA ARG A 33 2.53 -0.81 -19.76
C ARG A 33 3.92 -0.38 -19.29
N ILE A 34 4.91 -1.17 -19.69
CA ILE A 34 6.33 -0.88 -19.58
C ILE A 34 6.90 -0.94 -20.99
N GLY A 35 7.33 0.20 -21.54
CA GLY A 35 7.64 0.29 -22.98
C GLY A 35 6.42 -0.12 -23.82
N ASP A 36 6.60 -1.08 -24.73
CA ASP A 36 5.51 -1.55 -25.60
C ASP A 36 4.70 -2.71 -25.02
N LYS A 37 5.08 -3.20 -23.81
CA LYS A 37 4.43 -4.37 -23.22
C LYS A 37 3.38 -3.97 -22.20
N GLU A 38 2.11 -4.24 -22.46
CA GLU A 38 1.03 -4.13 -21.50
C GLU A 38 1.16 -5.23 -20.43
N ILE A 39 1.14 -4.80 -19.16
CA ILE A 39 1.28 -5.67 -17.99
C ILE A 39 -0.01 -5.75 -17.19
N LEU A 40 -0.63 -4.60 -16.87
CA LEU A 40 -1.94 -4.56 -16.23
C LEU A 40 -2.99 -4.39 -17.33
N LYS A 41 -4.04 -5.20 -17.26
CA LYS A 41 -4.98 -5.39 -18.37
C LYS A 41 -6.44 -5.27 -17.89
N GLY A 42 -6.78 -4.16 -17.20
CA GLY A 42 -8.11 -3.93 -16.66
C GLY A 42 -8.24 -4.39 -15.20
N LEU A 43 -7.23 -4.13 -14.37
CA LEU A 43 -7.25 -4.45 -12.95
C LEU A 43 -8.20 -3.55 -12.20
N SER A 44 -9.09 -4.13 -11.38
CA SER A 44 -9.97 -3.40 -10.46
C SER A 44 -9.80 -3.91 -9.03
N LEU A 45 -9.72 -2.97 -8.06
CA LEU A 45 -9.47 -3.26 -6.65
C LEU A 45 -10.08 -2.16 -5.78
N ASP A 46 -10.72 -2.55 -4.68
CA ASP A 46 -11.26 -1.64 -3.66
C ASP A 46 -10.70 -2.03 -2.29
N VAL A 47 -9.95 -1.11 -1.65
CA VAL A 47 -9.39 -1.27 -0.31
C VAL A 47 -10.03 -0.24 0.61
N LYS A 48 -10.67 -0.72 1.68
CA LYS A 48 -11.30 0.15 2.68
C LYS A 48 -10.29 0.58 3.75
N PRO A 49 -10.53 1.70 4.45
CA PRO A 49 -9.70 2.11 5.57
C PRO A 49 -9.56 1.00 6.61
N GLY A 50 -8.34 0.83 7.14
CA GLY A 50 -8.02 -0.15 8.18
C GLY A 50 -7.87 -1.59 7.71
N GLN A 51 -8.14 -1.90 6.44
CA GLN A 51 -8.04 -3.26 5.92
C GLN A 51 -6.63 -3.61 5.45
N VAL A 52 -6.31 -4.89 5.59
CA VAL A 52 -5.12 -5.52 5.02
C VAL A 52 -5.54 -6.42 3.88
N HIS A 53 -5.14 -6.05 2.68
CA HIS A 53 -5.35 -6.83 1.47
C HIS A 53 -4.04 -7.51 1.07
N ALA A 54 -4.13 -8.77 0.66
CA ALA A 54 -2.99 -9.50 0.08
C ALA A 54 -3.21 -9.69 -1.43
N ILE A 55 -2.16 -9.47 -2.22
CA ILE A 55 -2.13 -9.80 -3.64
C ILE A 55 -1.16 -10.95 -3.85
N MET A 56 -1.69 -12.08 -4.25
CA MET A 56 -0.94 -13.27 -4.62
C MET A 56 -1.03 -13.51 -6.13
N GLY A 57 -0.12 -14.29 -6.69
CA GLY A 57 -0.15 -14.63 -8.10
C GLY A 57 1.20 -15.11 -8.60
N PRO A 58 1.25 -15.75 -9.78
CA PRO A 58 2.49 -16.24 -10.35
C PRO A 58 3.48 -15.10 -10.68
N ASN A 59 4.73 -15.46 -10.90
CA ASN A 59 5.73 -14.51 -11.36
C ASN A 59 5.33 -13.95 -12.73
N GLY A 60 5.54 -12.64 -12.91
CA GLY A 60 5.13 -11.94 -14.14
C GLY A 60 3.65 -11.59 -14.24
N ALA A 61 2.82 -11.87 -13.24
CA ALA A 61 1.39 -11.53 -13.24
C ALA A 61 1.11 -10.00 -13.19
N GLY A 62 2.10 -9.17 -12.83
CA GLY A 62 1.93 -7.71 -12.72
C GLY A 62 1.90 -7.17 -11.28
N LYS A 63 2.21 -7.99 -10.26
CA LYS A 63 2.14 -7.60 -8.85
C LYS A 63 3.00 -6.37 -8.53
N SER A 64 4.31 -6.44 -8.80
CA SER A 64 5.22 -5.30 -8.55
C SER A 64 4.95 -4.13 -9.50
N THR A 65 4.41 -4.40 -10.71
CA THR A 65 3.96 -3.35 -11.62
C THR A 65 2.85 -2.53 -10.98
N LEU A 66 1.88 -3.17 -10.33
CA LEU A 66 0.82 -2.47 -9.59
C LEU A 66 1.41 -1.55 -8.51
N GLY A 67 2.31 -2.06 -7.67
CA GLY A 67 2.97 -1.26 -6.62
C GLY A 67 3.71 -0.05 -7.19
N ASN A 68 4.46 -0.24 -8.28
CA ASN A 68 5.23 0.83 -8.93
C ASN A 68 4.31 1.88 -9.60
N VAL A 69 3.23 1.46 -10.26
CA VAL A 69 2.22 2.37 -10.84
C VAL A 69 1.57 3.22 -9.75
N LEU A 70 1.17 2.60 -8.63
CA LEU A 70 0.58 3.33 -7.50
C LEU A 70 1.56 4.31 -6.86
N ALA A 71 2.84 3.97 -6.79
CA ALA A 71 3.89 4.87 -6.29
C ALA A 71 4.28 5.99 -7.28
N GLY A 72 3.84 5.92 -8.55
CA GLY A 72 4.17 6.90 -9.58
C GLY A 72 5.60 6.76 -10.11
N ARG A 73 6.15 5.54 -10.10
CA ARG A 73 7.52 5.32 -10.55
C ARG A 73 7.64 5.50 -12.06
N ASP A 74 8.70 6.20 -12.49
CA ASP A 74 9.01 6.40 -13.90
C ASP A 74 9.14 5.10 -14.69
N GLY A 75 8.77 5.14 -15.96
CA GLY A 75 8.83 3.99 -16.88
C GLY A 75 7.60 3.10 -16.86
N TYR A 76 6.60 3.41 -16.04
CA TYR A 76 5.29 2.76 -16.03
C TYR A 76 4.25 3.74 -16.56
N GLU A 77 3.59 3.40 -17.65
CA GLU A 77 2.59 4.25 -18.30
C GLU A 77 1.20 3.67 -18.10
N VAL A 78 0.31 4.46 -17.50
CA VAL A 78 -1.12 4.11 -17.42
C VAL A 78 -1.79 4.52 -18.71
N THR A 79 -2.46 3.58 -19.37
CA THR A 79 -3.12 3.80 -20.66
C THR A 79 -4.63 3.94 -20.54
N GLU A 80 -5.25 3.27 -19.56
CA GLU A 80 -6.69 3.32 -19.30
C GLU A 80 -6.97 3.11 -17.81
N GLY A 81 -8.18 3.49 -17.37
CA GLY A 81 -8.68 3.29 -16.03
C GLY A 81 -8.49 4.48 -15.12
N SER A 82 -8.82 4.31 -13.86
CA SER A 82 -8.71 5.35 -12.83
C SER A 82 -8.18 4.78 -11.52
N VAL A 83 -7.48 5.61 -10.76
CA VAL A 83 -7.00 5.28 -9.42
C VAL A 83 -7.31 6.43 -8.49
N GLN A 84 -8.16 6.19 -7.50
CA GLN A 84 -8.46 7.14 -6.43
C GLN A 84 -7.84 6.69 -5.11
N PHE A 85 -7.15 7.58 -4.46
CA PHE A 85 -6.58 7.38 -3.13
C PHE A 85 -7.11 8.45 -2.17
N ASP A 86 -7.79 8.00 -1.11
CA ASP A 86 -8.45 8.88 -0.13
C ASP A 86 -9.35 9.95 -0.80
N GLY A 87 -10.06 9.54 -1.87
CA GLY A 87 -10.98 10.40 -2.64
C GLY A 87 -10.32 11.35 -3.65
N VAL A 88 -9.00 11.27 -3.84
CA VAL A 88 -8.24 12.12 -4.78
C VAL A 88 -7.70 11.26 -5.92
N ASP A 89 -7.70 11.78 -7.15
CA ASP A 89 -7.10 11.10 -8.29
C ASP A 89 -5.59 10.97 -8.10
N LEU A 90 -5.13 9.73 -8.01
CA LEU A 90 -3.73 9.43 -7.75
C LEU A 90 -2.86 9.62 -9.01
N LEU A 91 -3.44 9.41 -10.20
CA LEU A 91 -2.70 9.45 -11.46
C LEU A 91 -2.25 10.85 -11.84
N GLU A 92 -2.96 11.88 -11.38
CA GLU A 92 -2.62 13.29 -11.58
C GLU A 92 -1.51 13.79 -10.63
N GLN A 93 -1.05 12.94 -9.68
CA GLN A 93 -0.07 13.31 -8.68
C GLN A 93 1.32 12.78 -9.03
N ASP A 94 2.35 13.60 -8.79
CA ASP A 94 3.73 13.14 -8.80
C ASP A 94 4.06 12.25 -7.58
N PRO A 95 5.18 11.50 -7.59
CA PRO A 95 5.53 10.61 -6.49
C PRO A 95 5.64 11.29 -5.12
N GLU A 96 6.12 12.53 -5.08
CA GLU A 96 6.27 13.33 -3.87
C GLU A 96 4.91 13.69 -3.28
N ALA A 97 3.94 14.08 -4.12
CA ALA A 97 2.59 14.38 -3.69
C ALA A 97 1.87 13.12 -3.17
N ARG A 98 2.05 11.96 -3.82
CA ARG A 98 1.53 10.66 -3.35
C ARG A 98 2.09 10.29 -1.98
N ALA A 99 3.40 10.45 -1.79
CA ALA A 99 4.05 10.22 -0.51
C ALA A 99 3.54 11.19 0.58
N ALA A 100 3.36 12.47 0.23
CA ALA A 100 2.82 13.48 1.14
C ALA A 100 1.36 13.21 1.51
N ALA A 101 0.55 12.68 0.59
CA ALA A 101 -0.82 12.23 0.83
C ALA A 101 -0.90 11.02 1.76
N GLY A 102 0.21 10.30 1.96
CA GLY A 102 0.32 9.16 2.87
C GLY A 102 0.37 7.79 2.18
N LEU A 103 0.85 7.73 0.94
CA LEU A 103 1.17 6.48 0.28
C LEU A 103 2.63 6.11 0.56
N PHE A 104 2.89 4.84 0.88
CA PHE A 104 4.23 4.29 1.13
C PHE A 104 4.43 3.01 0.33
N LEU A 105 5.58 2.86 -0.31
CA LEU A 105 6.00 1.64 -0.99
C LEU A 105 7.27 1.08 -0.34
N ALA A 106 7.16 -0.11 0.27
CA ALA A 106 8.32 -0.92 0.63
C ALA A 106 8.76 -1.71 -0.61
N PHE A 107 9.98 -1.49 -1.04
CA PHE A 107 10.50 -2.07 -2.28
C PHE A 107 10.89 -3.54 -2.11
N GLN A 108 10.75 -4.33 -3.17
CA GLN A 108 11.30 -5.68 -3.22
C GLN A 108 12.81 -5.68 -2.90
N TYR A 109 13.55 -4.73 -3.47
CA TYR A 109 14.97 -4.50 -3.21
C TYR A 109 15.19 -3.08 -2.68
N PRO A 110 15.31 -2.89 -1.34
CA PRO A 110 15.51 -1.58 -0.75
C PRO A 110 16.81 -0.92 -1.22
N VAL A 111 16.72 0.33 -1.65
CA VAL A 111 17.85 1.09 -2.18
C VAL A 111 18.80 1.50 -1.04
N GLU A 112 20.10 1.47 -1.31
CA GLU A 112 21.14 2.01 -0.43
C GLU A 112 21.36 3.49 -0.76
N ILE A 113 21.50 4.32 0.29
CA ILE A 113 21.86 5.74 0.14
C ILE A 113 23.12 5.99 0.97
N PRO A 114 24.30 5.75 0.38
CA PRO A 114 25.58 5.88 1.10
C PRO A 114 25.80 7.30 1.61
N GLY A 115 26.31 7.41 2.83
CA GLY A 115 26.60 8.71 3.45
C GLY A 115 25.39 9.49 4.00
N VAL A 116 24.18 9.01 3.78
CA VAL A 116 22.94 9.60 4.36
C VAL A 116 22.44 8.69 5.47
N ASN A 117 22.55 9.12 6.72
CA ASN A 117 22.06 8.31 7.84
C ASN A 117 20.52 8.34 7.98
N ASN A 118 19.97 7.30 8.62
CA ASN A 118 18.53 7.15 8.82
C ASN A 118 17.90 8.33 9.56
N THR A 119 18.58 8.91 10.55
CA THR A 119 18.06 10.06 11.29
C THR A 119 17.83 11.25 10.39
N TYR A 120 18.82 11.60 9.57
CA TYR A 120 18.72 12.73 8.66
C TYR A 120 17.65 12.49 7.58
N PHE A 121 17.70 11.33 6.95
CA PHE A 121 16.75 10.94 5.90
C PHE A 121 15.29 11.00 6.41
N LEU A 122 15.01 10.32 7.52
CA LEU A 122 13.66 10.20 8.05
C LEU A 122 13.13 11.54 8.59
N ARG A 123 13.99 12.37 9.20
CA ARG A 123 13.57 13.70 9.64
C ARG A 123 13.19 14.59 8.45
N ALA A 124 14.00 14.57 7.40
CA ALA A 124 13.71 15.34 6.19
C ALA A 124 12.39 14.87 5.53
N ALA A 125 12.21 13.56 5.37
CA ALA A 125 11.01 12.97 4.79
C ALA A 125 9.75 13.28 5.62
N LEU A 126 9.80 13.07 6.95
CA LEU A 126 8.67 13.34 7.83
C LEU A 126 8.30 14.82 7.84
N ASN A 127 9.28 15.72 7.92
CA ASN A 127 9.02 17.15 7.91
C ASN A 127 8.48 17.64 6.55
N ALA A 128 8.92 17.06 5.44
CA ALA A 128 8.34 17.34 4.13
C ALA A 128 6.84 16.95 4.08
N GLN A 129 6.49 15.77 4.60
CA GLN A 129 5.09 15.33 4.71
C GLN A 129 4.26 16.24 5.64
N ARG A 130 4.81 16.61 6.80
CA ARG A 130 4.15 17.52 7.77
C ARG A 130 3.88 18.88 7.13
N LYS A 131 4.88 19.44 6.46
CA LYS A 131 4.75 20.71 5.74
C LYS A 131 3.67 20.66 4.66
N ALA A 132 3.61 19.57 3.87
CA ALA A 132 2.58 19.38 2.85
C ALA A 132 1.16 19.32 3.45
N ARG A 133 1.02 18.84 4.69
CA ARG A 133 -0.24 18.80 5.45
C ARG A 133 -0.53 20.08 6.24
N GLY A 134 0.33 21.10 6.17
CA GLY A 134 0.20 22.33 6.94
C GLY A 134 0.52 22.19 8.44
N GLU A 135 1.23 21.13 8.82
CA GLU A 135 1.68 20.88 10.19
C GLU A 135 3.06 21.51 10.42
N GLU A 136 3.37 21.86 11.69
CA GLU A 136 4.68 22.35 12.07
C GLU A 136 5.77 21.29 11.92
N GLU A 137 6.94 21.67 11.44
CA GLU A 137 8.10 20.79 11.36
C GLU A 137 8.60 20.40 12.75
N LEU A 138 9.05 19.17 12.92
CA LEU A 138 9.68 18.70 14.15
C LEU A 138 11.12 19.19 14.23
N ASP A 139 11.49 19.74 15.37
CA ASP A 139 12.89 19.99 15.69
C ASP A 139 13.66 18.67 15.93
N SER A 140 14.99 18.76 16.09
CA SER A 140 15.83 17.58 16.27
C SER A 140 15.51 16.78 17.54
N MET A 141 15.12 17.44 18.63
CA MET A 141 14.81 16.77 19.90
C MET A 141 13.44 16.08 19.85
N GLN A 142 12.44 16.75 19.30
CA GLN A 142 11.10 16.19 19.08
C GLN A 142 11.18 14.97 18.19
N PHE A 143 11.92 15.07 17.07
CA PHE A 143 12.14 13.96 16.16
C PHE A 143 12.85 12.78 16.83
N LEU A 144 13.95 13.00 17.56
CA LEU A 144 14.66 11.93 18.28
C LEU A 144 13.78 11.24 19.32
N LYS A 145 12.93 11.98 20.01
CA LYS A 145 11.95 11.40 20.94
C LYS A 145 10.98 10.49 20.21
N LEU A 146 10.43 10.95 19.08
CA LEU A 146 9.50 10.16 18.24
C LEU A 146 10.15 8.87 17.75
N VAL A 147 11.32 8.95 17.11
CA VAL A 147 11.95 7.76 16.52
C VAL A 147 12.36 6.71 17.55
N ARG A 148 12.80 7.13 18.75
CA ARG A 148 13.10 6.20 19.85
C ARG A 148 11.85 5.47 20.34
N GLN A 149 10.70 6.13 20.38
CA GLN A 149 9.43 5.47 20.68
C GLN A 149 9.10 4.40 19.62
N LYS A 150 9.30 4.73 18.32
CA LYS A 150 9.07 3.77 17.22
C LYS A 150 10.04 2.60 17.26
N LEU A 151 11.33 2.85 17.54
CA LEU A 151 12.32 1.78 17.72
C LEU A 151 11.93 0.82 18.86
N ALA A 152 11.48 1.37 19.99
CA ALA A 152 11.04 0.57 21.13
C ALA A 152 9.85 -0.34 20.78
N VAL A 153 8.84 0.18 20.07
CA VAL A 153 7.67 -0.61 19.61
C VAL A 153 8.08 -1.73 18.68
N LEU A 154 9.09 -1.50 17.83
CA LEU A 154 9.57 -2.47 16.84
C LEU A 154 10.71 -3.35 17.39
N HIS A 155 11.10 -3.19 18.65
CA HIS A 155 12.24 -3.88 19.28
C HIS A 155 13.55 -3.72 18.50
N LEU A 156 13.76 -2.54 17.89
CA LEU A 156 14.97 -2.20 17.14
C LEU A 156 15.93 -1.39 18.00
N LYS A 157 17.22 -1.44 17.65
CA LYS A 157 18.30 -0.79 18.40
C LYS A 157 18.58 0.62 17.86
N ASP A 158 19.02 1.51 18.76
CA ASP A 158 19.35 2.92 18.43
C ASP A 158 20.50 3.03 17.38
N GLU A 159 21.39 2.02 17.28
CA GLU A 159 22.45 2.03 16.27
C GLU A 159 21.94 2.20 14.85
N LEU A 160 20.72 1.74 14.57
CA LEU A 160 20.05 1.89 13.27
C LEU A 160 19.97 3.36 12.83
N LEU A 161 19.79 4.28 13.76
CA LEU A 161 19.64 5.72 13.48
C LEU A 161 20.90 6.34 12.87
N HIS A 162 22.06 5.84 13.23
CA HIS A 162 23.36 6.43 12.86
C HIS A 162 23.98 5.79 11.61
N ARG A 163 23.44 4.64 11.18
CA ARG A 163 23.91 3.97 9.95
C ARG A 163 23.32 4.65 8.71
N GLY A 164 24.07 4.62 7.61
CA GLY A 164 23.56 5.02 6.30
C GLY A 164 22.32 4.21 5.92
N VAL A 165 21.41 4.82 5.18
CA VAL A 165 20.16 4.17 4.75
C VAL A 165 20.51 2.91 3.96
N ASN A 166 20.23 1.75 4.55
CA ASN A 166 20.46 0.41 4.01
C ASN A 166 21.92 0.08 3.65
N GLU A 167 22.89 0.96 3.94
CA GLU A 167 24.30 0.81 3.59
C GLU A 167 24.93 -0.35 4.40
N GLY A 168 25.38 -1.38 3.65
CA GLY A 168 25.97 -2.58 4.25
C GLY A 168 25.02 -3.39 5.13
N PHE A 169 23.72 -3.24 4.97
CA PHE A 169 22.71 -4.03 5.68
C PHE A 169 22.54 -5.40 5.02
N SER A 170 22.35 -6.44 5.84
CA SER A 170 21.80 -7.71 5.35
C SER A 170 20.37 -7.54 4.82
N GLY A 171 19.88 -8.52 4.05
CA GLY A 171 18.50 -8.49 3.54
C GLY A 171 17.47 -8.28 4.65
N GLY A 172 17.60 -9.01 5.75
CA GLY A 172 16.72 -8.86 6.92
C GLY A 172 16.82 -7.50 7.61
N GLU A 173 18.04 -6.92 7.70
CA GLU A 173 18.20 -5.56 8.24
C GLU A 173 17.56 -4.51 7.33
N LYS A 174 17.68 -4.64 5.99
CA LYS A 174 17.03 -3.75 5.04
C LYS A 174 15.50 -3.76 5.20
N LYS A 175 14.90 -4.94 5.32
CA LYS A 175 13.45 -5.07 5.52
C LYS A 175 12.99 -4.52 6.87
N ARG A 176 13.72 -4.77 7.95
CA ARG A 176 13.43 -4.16 9.25
C ARG A 176 13.56 -2.63 9.20
N ASN A 177 14.53 -2.11 8.42
CA ASN A 177 14.66 -0.67 8.24
C ASN A 177 13.48 -0.07 7.46
N GLU A 178 12.93 -0.77 6.45
CA GLU A 178 11.70 -0.34 5.76
C GLU A 178 10.49 -0.30 6.71
N ILE A 179 10.32 -1.31 7.58
CA ILE A 179 9.27 -1.30 8.61
C ILE A 179 9.48 -0.15 9.60
N PHE A 180 10.72 0.17 9.94
CA PHE A 180 11.03 1.34 10.78
C PHE A 180 10.68 2.65 10.06
N GLN A 181 11.00 2.80 8.77
CA GLN A 181 10.60 3.95 7.96
C GLN A 181 9.08 4.10 7.93
N LEU A 182 8.36 3.00 7.68
CA LEU A 182 6.89 2.96 7.72
C LEU A 182 6.33 3.40 9.08
N ALA A 183 6.95 2.96 10.18
CA ALA A 183 6.52 3.34 11.53
C ALA A 183 6.73 4.83 11.83
N VAL A 184 7.79 5.43 11.29
CA VAL A 184 8.11 6.87 11.48
C VAL A 184 7.23 7.74 10.60
N LEU A 185 7.02 7.35 9.34
CA LEU A 185 6.28 8.14 8.36
C LEU A 185 4.75 8.02 8.49
N GLU A 186 4.26 6.98 9.15
CA GLU A 186 2.84 6.75 9.44
C GLU A 186 1.91 6.94 8.22
N PRO A 187 2.12 6.21 7.12
CA PRO A 187 1.30 6.35 5.92
C PRO A 187 -0.14 5.87 6.16
N LYS A 188 -1.08 6.37 5.35
CA LYS A 188 -2.46 5.88 5.29
C LYS A 188 -2.57 4.55 4.55
N LEU A 189 -1.78 4.37 3.48
CA LEU A 189 -1.67 3.14 2.71
C LEU A 189 -0.21 2.72 2.57
N ALA A 190 0.12 1.54 3.06
CA ALA A 190 1.42 0.92 2.88
C ALA A 190 1.33 -0.24 1.89
N ILE A 191 2.08 -0.15 0.80
CA ILE A 191 2.27 -1.21 -0.18
C ILE A 191 3.56 -1.94 0.18
N LEU A 192 3.47 -3.24 0.46
CA LEU A 192 4.62 -4.09 0.83
C LEU A 192 4.90 -5.05 -0.32
N ASP A 193 5.90 -4.72 -1.16
CA ASP A 193 6.22 -5.53 -2.34
C ASP A 193 7.28 -6.59 -2.00
N GLU A 194 6.83 -7.85 -1.94
CA GLU A 194 7.67 -9.04 -1.65
C GLU A 194 8.64 -8.83 -0.48
N THR A 195 8.13 -8.25 0.62
CA THR A 195 8.94 -7.94 1.81
C THR A 195 9.45 -9.19 2.55
N ASP A 196 8.97 -10.35 2.16
CA ASP A 196 9.34 -11.68 2.67
C ASP A 196 10.43 -12.37 1.84
N SER A 197 10.78 -11.84 0.68
CA SER A 197 11.74 -12.46 -0.22
C SER A 197 13.15 -12.52 0.40
N GLY A 198 13.73 -13.74 0.45
CA GLY A 198 15.09 -13.96 0.96
C GLY A 198 15.26 -13.81 2.46
N LEU A 199 14.18 -13.75 3.24
CA LEU A 199 14.21 -13.68 4.70
C LEU A 199 14.25 -15.07 5.33
N ASP A 200 15.02 -15.21 6.42
CA ASP A 200 14.85 -16.31 7.35
C ASP A 200 13.58 -16.16 8.19
N ILE A 201 13.22 -17.20 8.94
CA ILE A 201 11.99 -17.25 9.72
C ILE A 201 11.91 -16.13 10.76
N ASP A 202 13.01 -15.80 11.40
CA ASP A 202 13.05 -14.79 12.48
C ASP A 202 12.91 -13.37 11.90
N ALA A 203 13.55 -13.09 10.77
CA ALA A 203 13.41 -11.83 10.06
C ALA A 203 11.99 -11.66 9.52
N LEU A 204 11.40 -12.72 8.94
CA LEU A 204 10.01 -12.73 8.46
C LEU A 204 9.03 -12.40 9.59
N LYS A 205 9.20 -13.05 10.74
CA LYS A 205 8.38 -12.83 11.93
C LYS A 205 8.50 -11.39 12.44
N SER A 206 9.73 -10.87 12.50
CA SER A 206 9.99 -9.50 12.91
C SER A 206 9.31 -8.47 11.99
N VAL A 207 9.31 -8.70 10.66
CA VAL A 207 8.60 -7.86 9.69
C VAL A 207 7.08 -7.92 9.92
N ALA A 208 6.54 -9.12 10.07
CA ALA A 208 5.10 -9.31 10.30
C ALA A 208 4.63 -8.70 11.63
N ASP A 209 5.40 -8.87 12.71
CA ASP A 209 5.12 -8.26 14.01
C ASP A 209 5.14 -6.72 13.91
N GLY A 210 6.09 -6.16 13.14
CA GLY A 210 6.16 -4.74 12.85
C GLY A 210 4.92 -4.24 12.11
N VAL A 211 4.47 -4.93 11.06
CA VAL A 211 3.24 -4.60 10.32
C VAL A 211 2.02 -4.67 11.25
N ASN A 212 1.90 -5.74 12.05
CA ASN A 212 0.78 -5.91 12.97
C ASN A 212 0.74 -4.82 14.06
N ALA A 213 1.91 -4.41 14.58
CA ALA A 213 2.01 -3.31 15.55
C ALA A 213 1.59 -1.95 14.97
N LEU A 214 1.63 -1.81 13.64
CA LEU A 214 1.28 -0.58 12.93
C LEU A 214 -0.14 -0.58 12.37
N ARG A 215 -0.90 -1.68 12.50
CA ARG A 215 -2.31 -1.73 12.08
C ARG A 215 -3.15 -0.73 12.87
N GLY A 216 -4.14 -0.14 12.19
CA GLY A 216 -5.07 0.80 12.80
C GLY A 216 -6.24 1.08 11.87
N ALA A 217 -7.31 1.70 12.40
CA ALA A 217 -8.51 2.01 11.63
C ALA A 217 -8.25 2.93 10.42
N ASP A 218 -7.22 3.77 10.53
CA ASP A 218 -6.88 4.77 9.51
C ASP A 218 -5.68 4.35 8.64
N ARG A 219 -5.20 3.10 8.78
CA ARG A 219 -4.05 2.59 8.02
C ARG A 219 -4.37 1.28 7.35
N SER A 220 -4.26 1.27 6.04
CA SER A 220 -4.47 0.10 5.21
C SER A 220 -3.15 -0.45 4.69
N PHE A 221 -3.13 -1.75 4.40
CA PHE A 221 -1.96 -2.42 3.84
C PHE A 221 -2.34 -3.17 2.58
N LEU A 222 -1.49 -3.07 1.57
CA LEU A 222 -1.52 -3.90 0.36
C LEU A 222 -0.26 -4.76 0.34
N VAL A 223 -0.38 -6.02 0.75
CA VAL A 223 0.74 -6.95 0.88
C VAL A 223 0.85 -7.76 -0.40
N ILE A 224 1.90 -7.53 -1.16
CA ILE A 224 2.22 -8.29 -2.38
C ILE A 224 3.20 -9.38 -1.99
N THR A 225 2.79 -10.65 -2.14
CA THR A 225 3.63 -11.81 -1.85
C THR A 225 3.20 -12.99 -2.70
N HIS A 226 4.12 -13.92 -2.91
CA HIS A 226 3.84 -15.23 -3.48
C HIS A 226 3.96 -16.35 -2.43
N TYR A 227 4.27 -16.00 -1.16
CA TYR A 227 4.42 -16.94 -0.05
C TYR A 227 3.30 -16.78 0.97
N GLN A 228 2.64 -17.86 1.30
CA GLN A 228 1.62 -17.87 2.37
C GLN A 228 2.22 -17.57 3.74
N ARG A 229 3.47 -17.98 4.00
CA ARG A 229 4.10 -17.84 5.34
C ARG A 229 3.99 -16.44 5.93
N LEU A 230 4.15 -15.38 5.14
CA LEU A 230 3.97 -14.01 5.60
C LEU A 230 2.52 -13.77 6.03
N LEU A 231 1.57 -14.29 5.26
CA LEU A 231 0.14 -14.11 5.49
C LEU A 231 -0.36 -14.87 6.72
N ASP A 232 0.31 -15.96 7.13
CA ASP A 232 0.01 -16.67 8.38
C ASP A 232 0.24 -15.79 9.61
N TYR A 233 1.23 -14.88 9.54
CA TYR A 233 1.52 -13.92 10.61
C TYR A 233 0.72 -12.63 10.50
N ILE A 234 0.57 -12.04 9.28
CA ILE A 234 -0.12 -10.78 9.07
C ILE A 234 -1.64 -10.94 9.09
N LYS A 235 -2.19 -12.08 8.62
CA LYS A 235 -3.63 -12.39 8.53
C LYS A 235 -4.39 -11.28 7.80
N PRO A 236 -4.39 -11.29 6.46
CA PRO A 236 -5.10 -10.30 5.66
C PRO A 236 -6.63 -10.45 5.82
N ASP A 237 -7.36 -9.35 5.63
CA ASP A 237 -8.82 -9.36 5.60
C ASP A 237 -9.35 -9.91 4.28
N VAL A 238 -8.64 -9.61 3.17
CA VAL A 238 -8.98 -10.05 1.82
C VAL A 238 -7.73 -10.52 1.09
N VAL A 239 -7.85 -11.60 0.35
CA VAL A 239 -6.81 -12.13 -0.55
C VAL A 239 -7.28 -12.03 -1.98
N HIS A 240 -6.46 -11.47 -2.85
CA HIS A 240 -6.69 -11.35 -4.28
C HIS A 240 -5.68 -12.18 -5.06
N VAL A 241 -6.14 -12.84 -6.10
CA VAL A 241 -5.28 -13.57 -7.03
C VAL A 241 -5.13 -12.76 -8.31
N LEU A 242 -3.91 -12.33 -8.57
CA LEU A 242 -3.54 -11.60 -9.79
C LEU A 242 -2.94 -12.59 -10.79
N ALA A 243 -3.53 -12.66 -11.97
CA ALA A 243 -3.01 -13.45 -13.08
C ALA A 243 -3.22 -12.68 -14.39
N ASP A 244 -2.21 -12.70 -15.25
CA ASP A 244 -2.20 -12.01 -16.55
C ASP A 244 -2.72 -10.56 -16.49
N GLY A 245 -2.25 -9.79 -15.49
CA GLY A 245 -2.58 -8.37 -15.31
C GLY A 245 -3.99 -8.08 -14.78
N ARG A 246 -4.75 -9.10 -14.33
CA ARG A 246 -6.12 -8.98 -13.84
C ARG A 246 -6.31 -9.66 -12.49
N ILE A 247 -7.18 -9.15 -11.63
CA ILE A 247 -7.65 -9.89 -10.47
C ILE A 247 -8.69 -10.90 -10.94
N VAL A 248 -8.33 -12.20 -10.83
CA VAL A 248 -9.16 -13.31 -11.31
C VAL A 248 -9.99 -13.97 -10.23
N LYS A 249 -9.61 -13.83 -8.96
CA LYS A 249 -10.33 -14.33 -7.78
C LYS A 249 -10.05 -13.45 -6.58
N SER A 250 -11.05 -13.25 -5.73
CA SER A 250 -10.91 -12.61 -4.42
C SER A 250 -11.65 -13.43 -3.38
N GLY A 251 -11.13 -13.47 -2.16
CA GLY A 251 -11.72 -14.23 -1.06
C GLY A 251 -11.14 -13.82 0.29
N GLY A 252 -11.50 -14.55 1.33
CA GLY A 252 -10.92 -14.40 2.66
C GLY A 252 -9.53 -15.04 2.78
N PRO A 253 -8.96 -15.09 3.99
CA PRO A 253 -7.64 -15.67 4.24
C PRO A 253 -7.48 -17.13 3.77
N GLU A 254 -8.57 -17.88 3.74
CA GLU A 254 -8.63 -19.28 3.26
C GLU A 254 -8.19 -19.45 1.82
N LEU A 255 -8.33 -18.38 1.00
CA LEU A 255 -7.87 -18.41 -0.39
C LEU A 255 -6.35 -18.56 -0.48
N ALA A 256 -5.58 -18.01 0.46
CA ALA A 256 -4.13 -18.19 0.49
C ALA A 256 -3.75 -19.66 0.74
N LEU A 257 -4.49 -20.35 1.63
CA LEU A 257 -4.31 -21.79 1.90
C LEU A 257 -4.62 -22.64 0.67
N GLU A 258 -5.72 -22.31 -0.03
CA GLU A 258 -6.11 -22.97 -1.28
C GLU A 258 -5.01 -22.85 -2.35
N LEU A 259 -4.41 -21.66 -2.47
CA LEU A 259 -3.32 -21.41 -3.42
C LEU A 259 -2.04 -22.18 -3.08
N GLU A 260 -1.70 -22.32 -1.79
CA GLU A 260 -0.53 -23.10 -1.38
C GLU A 260 -0.75 -24.61 -1.65
N ALA A 261 -1.94 -25.11 -1.36
CA ALA A 261 -2.26 -26.53 -1.52
C ALA A 261 -2.34 -26.97 -2.99
N HIS A 262 -2.88 -26.11 -3.87
CA HIS A 262 -3.23 -26.46 -5.25
C HIS A 262 -2.41 -25.69 -6.31
N GLY A 263 -1.60 -24.73 -5.91
CA GLY A 263 -0.87 -23.85 -6.84
C GLY A 263 -1.82 -22.94 -7.62
N TYR A 264 -1.34 -22.43 -8.74
CA TYR A 264 -2.11 -21.54 -9.64
C TYR A 264 -2.73 -22.30 -10.85
N ASP A 265 -2.62 -23.63 -10.91
CA ASP A 265 -3.05 -24.40 -12.09
C ASP A 265 -4.56 -24.34 -12.33
N PHE A 266 -5.36 -24.23 -11.28
CA PHE A 266 -6.82 -24.06 -11.39
C PHE A 266 -7.25 -22.74 -12.06
N LEU A 267 -6.32 -21.78 -12.22
CA LEU A 267 -6.59 -20.51 -12.91
C LEU A 267 -6.52 -20.69 -14.44
N LYS A 268 -5.82 -21.70 -14.94
CA LYS A 268 -5.66 -21.95 -16.39
C LYS A 268 -7.00 -22.25 -17.07
N ASP A 269 -7.94 -22.86 -16.34
CA ASP A 269 -9.27 -23.20 -16.85
C ASP A 269 -10.24 -21.99 -16.85
N ARG A 270 -9.87 -20.86 -16.26
CA ARG A 270 -10.71 -19.65 -16.13
C ARG A 270 -10.21 -18.43 -16.92
N VAL A 271 -9.00 -18.47 -17.42
CA VAL A 271 -8.53 -17.50 -18.42
C VAL A 271 -9.07 -17.93 -19.77
N VAL A 272 -10.37 -17.70 -20.00
CA VAL A 272 -10.96 -17.87 -21.34
C VAL A 272 -10.30 -16.83 -22.23
N PRO A 273 -9.63 -17.23 -23.33
CA PRO A 273 -9.20 -16.26 -24.31
C PRO A 273 -10.46 -15.62 -24.86
N GLU A 274 -10.51 -14.30 -24.84
CA GLU A 274 -11.51 -13.54 -25.56
C GLU A 274 -11.49 -14.00 -27.02
N ALA A 275 -12.55 -14.70 -27.41
CA ALA A 275 -12.67 -15.22 -28.76
C ALA A 275 -12.57 -14.05 -29.74
N ALA A 276 -11.65 -14.18 -30.68
CA ALA A 276 -11.59 -13.35 -31.86
C ALA A 276 -12.98 -13.24 -32.50
N VAL A 277 -13.52 -12.03 -32.55
CA VAL A 277 -14.59 -11.63 -33.46
C VAL A 277 -14.05 -10.50 -34.32
#